data_2cb1bdaa6dfb4a27e19d40cbfd053326
#
_entry.id   2cb1bdaa6dfb4a27e19d40cbfd053326
#
_cell.length_a   1.000
_cell.length_b   1.000
_cell.length_c   1.000
_cell.angle_alpha   90.00
_cell.angle_beta   90.00
_cell.angle_gamma   90.00
#
_symmetry.space_group_name_H-M   'P 1'
#
loop_
_entity.id
_entity.type
_entity.pdbx_description
1 polymer ?
#
loop_
_entity_poly.entity_id
_entity_poly.type
_entity_poly.pdbx_seq_one_letter_code
_entity_poly.pdbx_strand_id
1 'polypeptide(L)'
;MDSIFPQFATQPQSPLVGIARLASEGEAVGEGHDVEYLSIDCRSILTRCNSPRMPFAWMINPYRGCEFACKYCYARYTHEFMEMRDGLDFERKIYVKQHGAWLLRRELKRVKPAESIAIGTATDPYQPAERKFEITRSLLEEFSRHRGLIIGLVTKSTLILRDLQLLKAVAAGNKLTICITVTTTDAALARALEPRAPRPDLRMLALRKLTEAGLRAGVNCAPVLPGITDTPTSLEAVVRAAAQAR
;
A
#
# COMPACT_ATOMS: atom_id res chain seq x y z
N MET A 1 -6.87 -7.87 -56.23
CA MET A 1 -6.82 -6.72 -55.29
C MET A 1 -6.01 -7.19 -54.10
N ASP A 2 -4.71 -7.00 -54.22
CA ASP A 2 -3.78 -7.46 -53.22
C ASP A 2 -3.80 -6.53 -51.99
N SER A 3 -3.83 -7.13 -50.81
CA SER A 3 -3.89 -6.44 -49.51
C SER A 3 -2.67 -5.52 -49.34
N ILE A 4 -2.91 -4.22 -49.21
CA ILE A 4 -1.90 -3.16 -49.09
C ILE A 4 -1.34 -3.02 -47.67
N PHE A 5 -1.75 -3.86 -46.75
CA PHE A 5 -1.24 -3.82 -45.35
C PHE A 5 -0.12 -4.85 -45.19
N PRO A 6 1.12 -4.42 -44.98
CA PRO A 6 2.18 -5.35 -44.60
C PRO A 6 1.76 -5.96 -43.26
N GLN A 7 1.69 -7.29 -43.20
CA GLN A 7 1.57 -8.02 -41.95
C GLN A 7 2.70 -7.53 -41.04
N PHE A 8 2.35 -6.87 -39.93
CA PHE A 8 3.31 -6.56 -38.88
C PHE A 8 3.87 -7.89 -38.40
N ALA A 9 5.05 -8.24 -38.88
CA ALA A 9 5.80 -9.35 -38.32
C ALA A 9 5.91 -9.08 -36.81
N THR A 10 5.40 -9.98 -36.00
CA THR A 10 5.60 -9.96 -34.56
C THR A 10 7.09 -9.88 -34.31
N GLN A 11 7.58 -8.70 -33.93
CA GLN A 11 8.98 -8.58 -33.51
C GLN A 11 9.21 -9.59 -32.38
N PRO A 12 10.29 -10.34 -32.37
CA PRO A 12 10.62 -11.22 -31.27
C PRO A 12 10.63 -10.34 -30.00
N GLN A 13 9.75 -10.65 -29.05
CA GLN A 13 9.69 -9.94 -27.78
C GLN A 13 11.06 -10.09 -27.12
N SER A 14 11.71 -8.97 -26.81
CA SER A 14 12.95 -8.99 -26.04
C SER A 14 12.71 -9.78 -24.74
N PRO A 15 13.64 -10.62 -24.31
CA PRO A 15 13.44 -11.44 -23.11
C PRO A 15 13.17 -10.53 -21.90
N LEU A 16 12.13 -10.86 -21.14
CA LEU A 16 11.78 -10.14 -19.92
C LEU A 16 12.95 -10.10 -18.95
N VAL A 17 13.23 -8.93 -18.38
CA VAL A 17 14.35 -8.71 -17.45
C VAL A 17 13.87 -8.13 -16.12
N GLY A 18 14.67 -8.28 -15.06
CA GLY A 18 14.40 -7.67 -13.77
C GLY A 18 13.05 -8.08 -13.18
N ILE A 19 12.25 -7.10 -12.79
CA ILE A 19 10.94 -7.32 -12.13
C ILE A 19 9.90 -7.88 -13.10
N ALA A 20 9.96 -7.59 -14.38
CA ALA A 20 9.04 -8.14 -15.38
C ALA A 20 9.22 -9.66 -15.50
N ARG A 21 10.46 -10.15 -15.47
CA ARG A 21 10.75 -11.58 -15.44
C ARG A 21 10.22 -12.23 -14.16
N LEU A 22 10.49 -11.66 -13.00
CA LEU A 22 10.00 -12.21 -11.72
C LEU A 22 8.47 -12.23 -11.66
N ALA A 23 7.80 -11.25 -12.27
CA ALA A 23 6.34 -11.23 -12.33
C ALA A 23 5.78 -12.32 -13.25
N SER A 24 6.45 -12.61 -14.39
CA SER A 24 6.03 -13.66 -15.31
C SER A 24 6.27 -15.08 -14.77
N GLU A 25 7.24 -15.24 -13.87
CA GLU A 25 7.55 -16.50 -13.19
C GLU A 25 6.68 -16.71 -11.93
N GLY A 26 5.84 -15.72 -11.57
CA GLY A 26 4.98 -15.79 -10.40
C GLY A 26 3.91 -16.86 -10.51
N GLU A 27 3.85 -17.75 -9.51
CA GLU A 27 2.83 -18.79 -9.43
C GLU A 27 1.55 -18.27 -8.80
N ALA A 28 0.40 -18.77 -9.26
CA ALA A 28 -0.88 -18.49 -8.64
C ALA A 28 -0.92 -19.07 -7.21
N VAL A 29 -1.11 -18.23 -6.21
CA VAL A 29 -1.17 -18.62 -4.78
C VAL A 29 -2.58 -18.48 -4.21
N GLY A 30 -3.54 -18.06 -5.04
CA GLY A 30 -4.95 -17.99 -4.70
C GLY A 30 -5.75 -17.06 -5.62
N GLU A 31 -7.05 -17.04 -5.37
CA GLU A 31 -8.00 -16.22 -6.08
C GLU A 31 -8.89 -15.47 -5.09
N GLY A 32 -9.39 -14.32 -5.50
CA GLY A 32 -10.43 -13.52 -4.86
C GLY A 32 -11.54 -13.21 -5.85
N HIS A 33 -12.51 -12.40 -5.46
CA HIS A 33 -13.54 -11.93 -6.39
C HIS A 33 -12.91 -10.97 -7.42
N ASP A 34 -12.80 -11.38 -8.67
CA ASP A 34 -12.11 -10.67 -9.77
C ASP A 34 -10.63 -10.35 -9.48
N VAL A 35 -9.95 -11.11 -8.63
CA VAL A 35 -8.56 -10.88 -8.25
C VAL A 35 -7.79 -12.20 -8.25
N GLU A 36 -6.64 -12.17 -8.90
CA GLU A 36 -5.65 -13.24 -8.90
C GLU A 36 -4.50 -12.89 -7.95
N TYR A 37 -4.15 -13.79 -7.07
CA TYR A 37 -2.98 -13.64 -6.20
C TYR A 37 -1.82 -14.47 -6.73
N LEU A 38 -0.72 -13.80 -6.99
CA LEU A 38 0.49 -14.39 -7.56
C LEU A 38 1.64 -14.28 -6.55
N SER A 39 2.45 -15.31 -6.43
CA SER A 39 3.71 -15.18 -5.69
C SER A 39 4.69 -14.32 -6.47
N ILE A 40 5.55 -13.59 -5.76
CA ILE A 40 6.70 -12.95 -6.38
C ILE A 40 7.94 -13.14 -5.51
N ASP A 41 8.97 -13.71 -6.09
CA ASP A 41 10.26 -13.85 -5.43
C ASP A 41 11.02 -12.53 -5.50
N CYS A 42 11.07 -11.81 -4.39
CA CYS A 42 11.76 -10.52 -4.32
C CYS A 42 13.10 -10.65 -3.59
N ARG A 43 14.13 -9.98 -4.13
CA ARG A 43 15.48 -9.97 -3.53
C ARG A 43 15.62 -9.01 -2.35
N SER A 44 14.69 -8.07 -2.21
CA SER A 44 14.69 -7.03 -1.17
C SER A 44 13.26 -6.60 -0.86
N ILE A 45 12.97 -6.37 0.42
CA ILE A 45 11.71 -5.78 0.88
C ILE A 45 11.87 -4.28 1.15
N LEU A 46 13.08 -3.82 1.54
CA LEU A 46 13.40 -2.42 1.71
C LEU A 46 13.85 -1.79 0.40
N THR A 47 13.11 -0.80 -0.06
CA THR A 47 13.47 0.01 -1.23
C THR A 47 13.94 1.39 -0.78
N ARG A 48 15.12 1.82 -1.24
CA ARG A 48 15.64 3.17 -0.95
C ARG A 48 14.78 4.23 -1.65
N CYS A 49 14.39 5.27 -0.91
CA CYS A 49 13.77 6.46 -1.48
C CYS A 49 14.84 7.51 -1.73
N ASN A 50 15.08 7.82 -3.01
CA ASN A 50 16.09 8.81 -3.42
C ASN A 50 15.47 10.20 -3.68
N SER A 51 14.16 10.37 -3.48
CA SER A 51 13.50 11.65 -3.69
C SER A 51 13.72 12.57 -2.49
N PRO A 52 14.30 13.77 -2.68
CA PRO A 52 14.49 14.74 -1.59
C PRO A 52 13.16 15.33 -1.09
N ARG A 53 12.06 15.12 -1.82
CA ARG A 53 10.73 15.62 -1.45
C ARG A 53 9.99 14.70 -0.48
N MET A 54 10.49 13.48 -0.28
CA MET A 54 9.83 12.51 0.59
C MET A 54 10.44 12.52 1.99
N PRO A 55 9.62 12.49 3.05
CA PRO A 55 10.09 12.56 4.43
C PRO A 55 10.58 11.22 4.99
N PHE A 56 10.86 10.25 4.12
CA PHE A 56 11.33 8.91 4.49
C PHE A 56 12.48 8.47 3.60
N ALA A 57 13.37 7.68 4.18
CA ALA A 57 14.55 7.15 3.49
C ALA A 57 14.31 5.77 2.87
N TRP A 58 13.38 5.01 3.42
CA TRP A 58 13.09 3.65 3.01
C TRP A 58 11.60 3.41 2.82
N MET A 59 11.26 2.53 1.90
CA MET A 59 9.89 2.12 1.60
C MET A 59 9.75 0.60 1.72
N ILE A 60 8.60 0.18 2.23
CA ILE A 60 8.15 -1.21 2.23
C ILE A 60 6.75 -1.26 1.60
N ASN A 61 6.62 -2.10 0.59
CA ASN A 61 5.34 -2.46 0.03
C ASN A 61 5.21 -3.99 0.08
N PRO A 62 4.37 -4.53 0.97
CA PRO A 62 4.23 -5.98 1.19
C PRO A 62 3.72 -6.73 -0.04
N TYR A 63 2.99 -6.00 -0.88
CA TYR A 63 2.37 -6.47 -2.11
C TYR A 63 2.80 -5.59 -3.29
N ARG A 64 2.50 -6.01 -4.51
CA ARG A 64 2.37 -5.16 -5.69
C ARG A 64 0.95 -5.27 -6.21
N GLY A 65 0.39 -4.16 -6.68
CA GLY A 65 -1.03 -4.04 -6.92
C GLY A 65 -1.81 -3.72 -5.66
N CYS A 66 -3.07 -3.32 -5.84
CA CYS A 66 -3.95 -2.96 -4.72
C CYS A 66 -5.42 -3.14 -5.09
N GLU A 67 -6.11 -4.00 -4.37
CA GLU A 67 -7.52 -4.34 -4.60
C GLU A 67 -8.50 -3.20 -4.34
N PHE A 68 -8.09 -2.10 -3.68
CA PHE A 68 -9.00 -0.98 -3.39
C PHE A 68 -9.44 -0.21 -4.62
N ALA A 69 -8.75 -0.38 -5.75
CA ALA A 69 -9.15 0.14 -7.06
C ALA A 69 -9.42 1.65 -7.09
N CYS A 70 -8.66 2.43 -6.32
CA CYS A 70 -8.82 3.88 -6.28
C CYS A 70 -8.62 4.51 -7.67
N LYS A 71 -9.58 5.31 -8.13
CA LYS A 71 -9.56 5.91 -9.48
C LYS A 71 -8.37 6.83 -9.74
N TYR A 72 -7.88 7.47 -8.70
CA TYR A 72 -6.76 8.42 -8.71
C TYR A 72 -5.40 7.77 -8.38
N CYS A 73 -5.33 6.44 -8.26
CA CYS A 73 -4.12 5.78 -7.76
C CYS A 73 -2.92 6.01 -8.69
N TYR A 74 -1.94 6.77 -8.22
CA TYR A 74 -0.70 7.00 -8.97
C TYR A 74 0.15 5.73 -9.11
N ALA A 75 0.02 4.79 -8.17
CA ALA A 75 0.88 3.61 -8.11
C ALA A 75 0.63 2.59 -9.25
N ARG A 76 -0.40 2.82 -10.09
CA ARG A 76 -0.68 1.99 -11.27
C ARG A 76 0.53 1.86 -12.20
N TYR A 77 1.37 2.92 -12.32
CA TYR A 77 2.59 2.89 -13.11
C TYR A 77 3.57 1.78 -12.68
N THR A 78 3.46 1.27 -11.45
CA THR A 78 4.35 0.20 -10.98
C THR A 78 4.13 -1.12 -11.71
N HIS A 79 2.97 -1.33 -12.32
CA HIS A 79 2.68 -2.50 -13.16
C HIS A 79 3.27 -2.37 -14.57
N GLU A 80 3.49 -1.14 -15.05
CA GLU A 80 4.19 -0.90 -16.32
C GLU A 80 5.62 -1.45 -16.28
N PHE A 81 6.31 -1.37 -15.13
CA PHE A 81 7.63 -1.99 -14.94
C PHE A 81 7.60 -3.53 -14.99
N MET A 82 6.43 -4.13 -14.89
CA MET A 82 6.20 -5.57 -15.05
C MET A 82 5.67 -5.90 -16.45
N GLU A 83 5.71 -4.92 -17.35
CA GLU A 83 5.21 -4.99 -18.73
C GLU A 83 3.72 -5.30 -18.84
N MET A 84 2.97 -4.98 -17.81
CA MET A 84 1.52 -5.05 -17.79
C MET A 84 0.93 -3.74 -18.31
N ARG A 85 0.17 -3.83 -19.39
CA ARG A 85 -0.38 -2.65 -20.09
C ARG A 85 -1.84 -2.41 -19.81
N ASP A 86 -2.57 -3.40 -19.25
CA ASP A 86 -3.95 -3.20 -18.83
C ASP A 86 -3.96 -2.44 -17.49
N GLY A 87 -4.58 -1.26 -17.46
CA GLY A 87 -4.72 -0.46 -16.25
C GLY A 87 -5.48 -1.17 -15.11
N LEU A 88 -6.29 -2.19 -15.45
CA LEU A 88 -7.00 -3.02 -14.48
C LEU A 88 -6.12 -4.10 -13.85
N ASP A 89 -4.98 -4.44 -14.45
CA ASP A 89 -4.06 -5.42 -13.88
C ASP A 89 -3.56 -5.01 -12.48
N PHE A 90 -3.45 -3.70 -12.23
CA PHE A 90 -3.02 -3.19 -10.92
C PHE A 90 -3.97 -3.59 -9.78
N GLU A 91 -5.24 -3.75 -10.04
CA GLU A 91 -6.26 -4.09 -9.04
C GLU A 91 -6.72 -5.54 -9.11
N ARG A 92 -6.36 -6.27 -10.17
CA ARG A 92 -6.76 -7.66 -10.41
C ARG A 92 -5.63 -8.65 -10.19
N LYS A 93 -4.37 -8.24 -10.40
CA LYS A 93 -3.19 -9.10 -10.21
C LYS A 93 -2.38 -8.59 -9.02
N ILE A 94 -2.52 -9.27 -7.89
CA ILE A 94 -1.85 -8.88 -6.66
C ILE A 94 -0.67 -9.83 -6.42
N TYR A 95 0.52 -9.26 -6.44
CA TYR A 95 1.75 -10.02 -6.19
C TYR A 95 2.11 -9.99 -4.71
N VAL A 96 2.23 -11.18 -4.13
CA VAL A 96 2.46 -11.43 -2.71
C VAL A 96 3.95 -11.69 -2.46
N LYS A 97 4.59 -10.90 -1.61
CA LYS A 97 6.00 -11.04 -1.23
C LYS A 97 6.16 -11.97 -0.03
N GLN A 98 6.00 -13.28 -0.24
CA GLN A 98 5.91 -14.27 0.83
C GLN A 98 7.07 -14.27 1.83
N HIS A 99 8.30 -13.94 1.40
CA HIS A 99 9.50 -13.94 2.25
C HIS A 99 9.82 -12.56 2.88
N GLY A 100 8.83 -11.64 2.92
CA GLY A 100 9.03 -10.25 3.34
C GLY A 100 9.68 -10.11 4.71
N ALA A 101 9.22 -10.85 5.73
CA ALA A 101 9.77 -10.76 7.08
C ALA A 101 11.22 -11.25 7.18
N TRP A 102 11.56 -12.35 6.50
CA TRP A 102 12.93 -12.85 6.45
C TRP A 102 13.89 -11.86 5.78
N LEU A 103 13.46 -11.25 4.66
CA LEU A 103 14.22 -10.20 4.01
C LEU A 103 14.37 -8.99 4.91
N LEU A 104 13.31 -8.55 5.60
CA LEU A 104 13.34 -7.42 6.51
C LEU A 104 14.39 -7.61 7.61
N ARG A 105 14.41 -8.77 8.26
CA ARG A 105 15.41 -9.12 9.28
C ARG A 105 16.84 -8.93 8.80
N ARG A 106 17.14 -9.34 7.57
CA ARG A 106 18.48 -9.20 6.98
C ARG A 106 18.80 -7.77 6.59
N GLU A 107 17.80 -6.99 6.21
CA GLU A 107 17.99 -5.68 5.60
C GLU A 107 17.92 -4.53 6.61
N LEU A 108 17.30 -4.71 7.78
CA LEU A 108 17.17 -3.65 8.79
C LEU A 108 18.52 -3.09 9.25
N LYS A 109 19.60 -3.89 9.19
CA LYS A 109 20.97 -3.41 9.46
C LYS A 109 21.45 -2.32 8.49
N ARG A 110 20.79 -2.13 7.35
CA ARG A 110 21.08 -1.07 6.36
C ARG A 110 20.43 0.26 6.72
N VAL A 111 19.45 0.25 7.63
CA VAL A 111 18.73 1.44 8.08
C VAL A 111 19.58 2.14 9.13
N LYS A 112 19.98 3.37 8.83
CA LYS A 112 20.78 4.17 9.76
C LYS A 112 19.89 4.81 10.84
N PRO A 113 20.46 5.14 12.01
CA PRO A 113 19.76 5.97 12.98
C PRO A 113 19.17 7.24 12.34
N ALA A 114 17.98 7.63 12.74
CA ALA A 114 17.20 8.74 12.20
C ALA A 114 16.64 8.56 10.76
N GLU A 115 16.99 7.51 10.03
CA GLU A 115 16.29 7.18 8.78
C GLU A 115 14.93 6.56 9.06
N SER A 116 13.92 7.01 8.34
CA SER A 116 12.54 6.53 8.50
C SER A 116 12.15 5.54 7.40
N ILE A 117 11.28 4.60 7.79
CA ILE A 117 10.72 3.57 6.92
C ILE A 117 9.24 3.87 6.74
N ALA A 118 8.78 3.98 5.49
CA ALA A 118 7.36 4.13 5.16
C ALA A 118 6.79 2.81 4.64
N ILE A 119 5.67 2.36 5.21
CA ILE A 119 4.96 1.16 4.82
C ILE A 119 3.66 1.56 4.10
N GLY A 120 3.45 1.02 2.88
CA GLY A 120 2.22 1.29 2.12
C GLY A 120 2.32 2.51 1.21
N THR A 121 3.47 2.71 0.54
CA THR A 121 3.68 3.85 -0.36
C THR A 121 3.14 3.60 -1.77
N ALA A 122 3.10 2.36 -2.26
CA ALA A 122 2.62 2.02 -3.61
C ALA A 122 1.58 0.89 -3.61
N THR A 123 1.16 0.44 -2.45
CA THR A 123 0.07 -0.51 -2.24
C THR A 123 -0.55 -0.24 -0.88
N ASP A 124 -1.77 -0.69 -0.62
CA ASP A 124 -2.27 -0.67 0.76
C ASP A 124 -1.79 -1.92 1.50
N PRO A 125 -1.06 -1.78 2.62
CA PRO A 125 -0.52 -2.91 3.36
C PRO A 125 -1.61 -3.77 4.02
N TYR A 126 -2.81 -3.24 4.18
CA TYR A 126 -3.97 -3.91 4.74
C TYR A 126 -5.11 -4.11 3.73
N GLN A 127 -4.78 -4.18 2.44
CA GLN A 127 -5.74 -4.56 1.40
C GLN A 127 -6.33 -5.96 1.66
N PRO A 128 -7.41 -6.40 0.99
CA PRO A 128 -8.05 -7.70 1.27
C PRO A 128 -7.10 -8.90 1.26
N ALA A 129 -6.06 -8.93 0.39
CA ALA A 129 -5.02 -9.96 0.37
C ALA A 129 -4.39 -10.22 1.75
N GLU A 130 -4.25 -9.17 2.57
CA GLU A 130 -3.63 -9.26 3.90
C GLU A 130 -4.42 -10.14 4.87
N ARG A 131 -5.72 -10.39 4.63
CA ARG A 131 -6.52 -11.33 5.44
C ARG A 131 -6.05 -12.77 5.26
N LYS A 132 -5.55 -13.08 4.07
CA LYS A 132 -5.14 -14.44 3.67
C LYS A 132 -3.64 -14.67 3.87
N PHE A 133 -2.82 -13.69 3.46
CA PHE A 133 -1.38 -13.90 3.36
C PHE A 133 -0.57 -13.33 4.54
N GLU A 134 -1.14 -12.41 5.32
CA GLU A 134 -0.57 -11.85 6.57
C GLU A 134 0.87 -11.32 6.43
N ILE A 135 1.22 -10.80 5.24
CA ILE A 135 2.59 -10.30 4.99
C ILE A 135 2.89 -9.08 5.84
N THR A 136 1.95 -8.12 5.93
CA THR A 136 2.11 -6.93 6.79
C THR A 136 2.24 -7.33 8.25
N ARG A 137 1.42 -8.28 8.70
CA ARG A 137 1.50 -8.82 10.06
C ARG A 137 2.89 -9.40 10.36
N SER A 138 3.41 -10.24 9.46
CA SER A 138 4.75 -10.84 9.62
C SER A 138 5.87 -9.79 9.64
N LEU A 139 5.75 -8.71 8.87
CA LEU A 139 6.67 -7.57 8.95
C LEU A 139 6.59 -6.85 10.29
N LEU A 140 5.39 -6.63 10.83
CA LEU A 140 5.19 -6.02 12.15
C LEU A 140 5.74 -6.91 13.27
N GLU A 141 5.61 -8.23 13.18
CA GLU A 141 6.23 -9.18 14.10
C GLU A 141 7.76 -9.05 14.09
N GLU A 142 8.36 -8.86 12.93
CA GLU A 142 9.79 -8.60 12.85
C GLU A 142 10.16 -7.24 13.44
N PHE A 143 9.40 -6.17 13.12
CA PHE A 143 9.63 -4.85 13.72
C PHE A 143 9.52 -4.82 15.24
N SER A 144 8.64 -5.63 15.83
CA SER A 144 8.47 -5.70 17.29
C SER A 144 9.69 -6.23 18.03
N ARG A 145 10.59 -6.94 17.33
CA ARG A 145 11.85 -7.47 17.84
C ARG A 145 13.00 -6.44 17.80
N HIS A 146 12.78 -5.30 17.14
CA HIS A 146 13.76 -4.24 16.97
C HIS A 146 13.39 -3.01 17.79
N ARG A 147 14.38 -2.12 18.03
CA ARG A 147 14.20 -0.89 18.79
C ARG A 147 14.86 0.28 18.09
N GLY A 148 14.32 1.48 18.34
CA GLY A 148 14.90 2.73 17.84
C GLY A 148 14.60 3.05 16.38
N LEU A 149 13.72 2.31 15.72
CA LEU A 149 13.30 2.56 14.35
C LEU A 149 12.25 3.67 14.30
N ILE A 150 12.22 4.40 13.17
CA ILE A 150 11.17 5.38 12.84
C ILE A 150 10.32 4.77 11.72
N ILE A 151 9.06 4.45 12.02
CA ILE A 151 8.18 3.72 11.13
C ILE A 151 6.91 4.54 10.90
N GLY A 152 6.59 4.79 9.64
CA GLY A 152 5.30 5.33 9.20
C GLY A 152 4.50 4.26 8.48
N LEU A 153 3.22 4.09 8.82
CA LEU A 153 2.31 3.17 8.18
C LEU A 153 1.11 3.93 7.64
N VAL A 154 0.79 3.73 6.36
CA VAL A 154 -0.35 4.39 5.70
C VAL A 154 -1.31 3.33 5.18
N THR A 155 -2.60 3.47 5.51
CA THR A 155 -3.64 2.56 5.04
C THR A 155 -5.02 3.24 4.95
N LYS A 156 -5.90 2.70 4.13
CA LYS A 156 -7.35 2.97 4.09
C LYS A 156 -8.16 1.90 4.82
N SER A 157 -7.50 0.83 5.25
CA SER A 157 -8.18 -0.37 5.73
C SER A 157 -8.51 -0.32 7.21
N THR A 158 -9.67 -0.83 7.56
CA THR A 158 -10.03 -1.12 8.94
C THR A 158 -9.42 -2.43 9.47
N LEU A 159 -8.86 -3.25 8.58
CA LEU A 159 -8.20 -4.51 8.94
C LEU A 159 -6.98 -4.29 9.87
N ILE A 160 -6.40 -3.10 9.88
CA ILE A 160 -5.33 -2.72 10.79
C ILE A 160 -5.68 -2.98 12.26
N LEU A 161 -6.96 -2.94 12.63
CA LEU A 161 -7.43 -3.22 13.99
C LEU A 161 -7.23 -4.66 14.42
N ARG A 162 -7.11 -5.62 13.48
CA ARG A 162 -6.74 -7.01 13.76
C ARG A 162 -5.41 -7.09 14.53
N ASP A 163 -4.48 -6.21 14.17
CA ASP A 163 -3.10 -6.23 14.64
C ASP A 163 -2.82 -5.20 15.75
N LEU A 164 -3.87 -4.71 16.44
CA LEU A 164 -3.77 -3.66 17.44
C LEU A 164 -2.73 -3.96 18.54
N GLN A 165 -2.71 -5.18 19.06
CA GLN A 165 -1.74 -5.57 20.09
C GLN A 165 -0.32 -5.63 19.56
N LEU A 166 -0.15 -6.08 18.31
CA LEU A 166 1.14 -6.12 17.64
C LEU A 166 1.66 -4.71 17.34
N LEU A 167 0.80 -3.78 16.91
CA LEU A 167 1.14 -2.38 16.72
C LEU A 167 1.61 -1.72 18.04
N LYS A 168 0.96 -2.06 19.17
CA LYS A 168 1.42 -1.61 20.51
C LYS A 168 2.80 -2.18 20.84
N ALA A 169 3.05 -3.45 20.54
CA ALA A 169 4.35 -4.07 20.75
C ALA A 169 5.46 -3.39 19.88
N VAL A 170 5.15 -3.06 18.63
CA VAL A 170 6.06 -2.29 17.76
C VAL A 170 6.31 -0.90 18.34
N ALA A 171 5.27 -0.20 18.77
CA ALA A 171 5.37 1.16 19.31
C ALA A 171 6.13 1.24 20.64
N ALA A 172 6.14 0.15 21.43
CA ALA A 172 6.87 0.09 22.69
C ALA A 172 8.40 0.22 22.54
N GLY A 173 8.95 -0.17 21.38
CA GLY A 173 10.38 -0.08 21.09
C GLY A 173 10.75 0.93 20.01
N ASN A 174 9.79 1.45 19.26
CA ASN A 174 10.00 2.21 18.05
C ASN A 174 9.09 3.44 17.97
N LYS A 175 9.48 4.44 17.18
CA LYS A 175 8.62 5.58 16.87
C LYS A 175 7.67 5.19 15.72
N LEU A 176 6.52 4.62 16.07
CA LEU A 176 5.48 4.25 15.11
C LEU A 176 4.48 5.41 14.93
N THR A 177 4.22 5.79 13.69
CA THR A 177 3.14 6.73 13.32
C THR A 177 2.23 6.06 12.30
N ILE A 178 0.93 6.07 12.57
CA ILE A 178 -0.09 5.46 11.71
C ILE A 178 -0.92 6.56 11.07
N CYS A 179 -1.08 6.50 9.75
CA CYS A 179 -1.90 7.42 8.98
C CYS A 179 -3.06 6.66 8.33
N ILE A 180 -4.28 6.97 8.76
CA ILE A 180 -5.49 6.49 8.10
C ILE A 180 -5.84 7.48 6.98
N THR A 181 -5.85 7.01 5.74
CA THR A 181 -6.17 7.87 4.59
C THR A 181 -7.67 8.09 4.48
N VAL A 182 -8.10 9.35 4.48
CA VAL A 182 -9.49 9.77 4.25
C VAL A 182 -9.48 10.94 3.28
N THR A 183 -9.88 10.68 2.03
CA THR A 183 -9.89 11.68 0.95
C THR A 183 -11.11 12.62 1.06
N THR A 184 -12.23 12.09 1.54
CA THR A 184 -13.48 12.82 1.78
C THR A 184 -14.30 12.12 2.87
N THR A 185 -15.17 12.84 3.54
CA THR A 185 -16.18 12.29 4.46
C THR A 185 -17.51 11.97 3.77
N ASP A 186 -17.71 12.45 2.54
CA ASP A 186 -18.87 12.10 1.71
C ASP A 186 -18.78 10.63 1.26
N ALA A 187 -19.72 9.82 1.73
CA ALA A 187 -19.73 8.38 1.48
C ALA A 187 -20.01 8.03 0.00
N ALA A 188 -20.83 8.84 -0.69
CA ALA A 188 -21.14 8.62 -2.10
C ALA A 188 -19.92 8.95 -2.97
N LEU A 189 -19.29 10.10 -2.73
CA LEU A 189 -18.05 10.49 -3.41
C LEU A 189 -16.92 9.51 -3.11
N ALA A 190 -16.76 9.09 -1.86
CA ALA A 190 -15.76 8.09 -1.49
C ALA A 190 -15.97 6.76 -2.25
N ARG A 191 -17.22 6.30 -2.39
CA ARG A 191 -17.55 5.08 -3.15
C ARG A 191 -17.22 5.24 -4.64
N ALA A 192 -17.43 6.41 -5.21
CA ALA A 192 -17.08 6.70 -6.61
C ALA A 192 -15.56 6.71 -6.85
N LEU A 193 -14.80 7.31 -5.92
CA LEU A 193 -13.34 7.46 -6.03
C LEU A 193 -12.57 6.21 -5.60
N GLU A 194 -13.06 5.48 -4.61
CA GLU A 194 -12.41 4.37 -3.92
C GLU A 194 -13.37 3.17 -3.77
N PRO A 195 -13.77 2.55 -4.88
CA PRO A 195 -14.94 1.65 -4.95
C PRO A 195 -14.88 0.43 -4.04
N ARG A 196 -13.67 -0.06 -3.73
CA ARG A 196 -13.46 -1.27 -2.90
C ARG A 196 -12.84 -0.98 -1.53
N ALA A 197 -12.55 0.30 -1.22
CA ALA A 197 -12.01 0.67 0.09
C ALA A 197 -13.14 0.80 1.14
N PRO A 198 -12.84 0.62 2.44
CA PRO A 198 -13.81 0.85 3.50
C PRO A 198 -14.38 2.27 3.47
N ARG A 199 -15.63 2.44 3.90
CA ARG A 199 -16.29 3.76 3.99
C ARG A 199 -15.53 4.70 4.93
N PRO A 200 -15.62 6.05 4.72
CA PRO A 200 -14.91 7.03 5.54
C PRO A 200 -15.23 6.96 7.02
N ASP A 201 -16.50 6.73 7.38
CA ASP A 201 -16.95 6.59 8.77
C ASP A 201 -16.28 5.41 9.48
N LEU A 202 -16.11 4.28 8.80
CA LEU A 202 -15.42 3.11 9.34
C LEU A 202 -13.91 3.38 9.51
N ARG A 203 -13.32 4.18 8.62
CA ARG A 203 -11.92 4.60 8.75
C ARG A 203 -11.73 5.55 9.94
N MET A 204 -12.67 6.45 10.19
CA MET A 204 -12.66 7.31 11.38
C MET A 204 -12.85 6.50 12.69
N LEU A 205 -13.70 5.47 12.65
CA LEU A 205 -13.82 4.53 13.77
C LEU A 205 -12.50 3.77 14.01
N ALA A 206 -11.81 3.36 12.95
CA ALA A 206 -10.50 2.73 13.08
C ALA A 206 -9.47 3.68 13.69
N LEU A 207 -9.45 4.95 13.26
CA LEU A 207 -8.61 5.98 13.86
C LEU A 207 -8.87 6.11 15.35
N ARG A 208 -10.15 6.24 15.77
CA ARG A 208 -10.53 6.32 17.19
C ARG A 208 -9.99 5.15 17.99
N LYS A 209 -10.20 3.92 17.53
CA LYS A 209 -9.71 2.72 18.23
C LYS A 209 -8.20 2.66 18.37
N LEU A 210 -7.46 3.16 17.36
CA LEU A 210 -6.00 3.25 17.40
C LEU A 210 -5.54 4.30 18.44
N THR A 211 -6.20 5.45 18.52
CA THR A 211 -5.85 6.51 19.48
C THR A 211 -6.26 6.12 20.91
N GLU A 212 -7.43 5.52 21.11
CA GLU A 212 -7.86 4.97 22.40
C GLU A 212 -6.90 3.88 22.93
N ALA A 213 -6.26 3.14 22.01
CA ALA A 213 -5.23 2.16 22.36
C ALA A 213 -3.86 2.78 22.70
N GLY A 214 -3.73 4.11 22.68
CA GLY A 214 -2.50 4.84 22.97
C GLY A 214 -1.52 4.90 21.80
N LEU A 215 -1.94 4.55 20.58
CA LEU A 215 -1.09 4.62 19.40
C LEU A 215 -1.10 6.03 18.79
N ARG A 216 0.05 6.45 18.29
CA ARG A 216 0.17 7.70 17.53
C ARG A 216 -0.47 7.51 16.15
N ALA A 217 -1.72 7.90 16.01
CA ALA A 217 -2.46 7.81 14.77
C ALA A 217 -3.06 9.16 14.36
N GLY A 218 -3.26 9.34 13.05
CA GLY A 218 -3.85 10.55 12.48
C GLY A 218 -4.45 10.29 11.11
N VAL A 219 -5.12 11.31 10.56
CA VAL A 219 -5.66 11.28 9.20
C VAL A 219 -4.62 11.77 8.21
N ASN A 220 -4.50 11.08 7.09
CA ASN A 220 -3.86 11.56 5.88
C ASN A 220 -4.95 11.96 4.87
N CYS A 221 -5.23 13.26 4.75
CA CYS A 221 -6.16 13.78 3.75
C CYS A 221 -5.46 13.86 2.38
N ALA A 222 -5.33 12.72 1.71
CA ALA A 222 -4.61 12.59 0.45
C ALA A 222 -5.22 11.52 -0.47
N PRO A 223 -5.28 11.82 -1.80
CA PRO A 223 -4.99 13.12 -2.40
C PRO A 223 -6.08 14.15 -2.15
N VAL A 224 -5.73 15.43 -2.20
CA VAL A 224 -6.68 16.50 -2.40
C VAL A 224 -6.87 16.64 -3.92
N LEU A 225 -8.09 16.40 -4.41
CA LEU A 225 -8.41 16.38 -5.83
C LEU A 225 -8.99 17.74 -6.23
N PRO A 226 -8.32 18.50 -7.15
CA PRO A 226 -8.77 19.82 -7.59
C PRO A 226 -10.18 19.76 -8.20
N GLY A 227 -11.06 20.67 -7.77
CA GLY A 227 -12.45 20.76 -8.20
C GLY A 227 -13.36 19.65 -7.66
N ILE A 228 -12.85 18.72 -6.82
CA ILE A 228 -13.63 17.58 -6.30
C ILE A 228 -13.61 17.57 -4.76
N THR A 229 -12.42 17.55 -4.15
CA THR A 229 -12.27 17.45 -2.68
C THR A 229 -11.51 18.61 -2.06
N ASP A 230 -11.14 19.63 -2.82
CA ASP A 230 -10.31 20.77 -2.43
C ASP A 230 -11.12 21.98 -1.91
N THR A 231 -12.45 21.88 -1.85
CA THR A 231 -13.25 22.96 -1.30
C THR A 231 -13.01 23.10 0.20
N PRO A 232 -13.04 24.35 0.75
CA PRO A 232 -12.90 24.59 2.19
C PRO A 232 -13.83 23.71 3.02
N THR A 233 -15.10 23.61 2.62
CA THR A 233 -16.11 22.77 3.30
C THR A 233 -15.73 21.30 3.34
N SER A 234 -15.22 20.75 2.22
CA SER A 234 -14.79 19.34 2.15
C SER A 234 -13.59 19.07 3.06
N LEU A 235 -12.59 19.94 3.02
CA LEU A 235 -11.38 19.82 3.84
C LEU A 235 -11.70 19.98 5.33
N GLU A 236 -12.52 20.99 5.67
CA GLU A 236 -12.96 21.21 7.05
C GLU A 236 -13.74 20.02 7.61
N ALA A 237 -14.61 19.40 6.82
CA ALA A 237 -15.34 18.19 7.22
C ALA A 237 -14.40 17.04 7.60
N VAL A 238 -13.35 16.80 6.81
CA VAL A 238 -12.32 15.78 7.12
C VAL A 238 -11.57 16.12 8.40
N VAL A 239 -11.13 17.39 8.56
CA VAL A 239 -10.41 17.85 9.76
C VAL A 239 -11.27 17.74 11.01
N ARG A 240 -12.53 18.14 10.93
CA ARG A 240 -13.50 18.04 12.05
C ARG A 240 -13.75 16.59 12.45
N ALA A 241 -13.98 15.70 11.47
CA ALA A 241 -14.15 14.27 11.72
C ALA A 241 -12.90 13.64 12.35
N ALA A 242 -11.70 14.03 11.89
CA ALA A 242 -10.45 13.58 12.47
C ALA A 242 -10.25 14.05 13.92
N ALA A 243 -10.62 15.30 14.23
CA ALA A 243 -10.56 15.85 15.59
C ALA A 243 -11.52 15.11 16.55
N GLN A 244 -12.70 14.72 16.08
CA GLN A 244 -13.69 13.97 16.86
C GLN A 244 -13.28 12.49 17.08
N ALA A 245 -12.38 11.97 16.26
CA ALA A 245 -11.89 10.58 16.34
C ALA A 245 -10.61 10.42 17.19
N ARG A 246 -10.16 11.47 17.84
CA ARG A 246 -8.96 11.46 18.73
C ARG A 246 -9.34 11.31 20.17
#